data_8caed1cbae16673c8dd838585e3617aa
#
_entry.id   8caed1cbae16673c8dd838585e3617aa
#
_cell.length_a   1.000
_cell.length_b   1.000
_cell.length_c   1.000
_cell.angle_alpha   90.00
_cell.angle_beta   90.00
_cell.angle_gamma   90.00
#
_symmetry.space_group_name_H-M   'P 1'
#
loop_
_entity.id
_entity.type
_entity.pdbx_description
1 polymer ?
#
loop_
_entity_poly.entity_id
_entity_poly.type
_entity_poly.pdbx_seq_one_letter_code
_entity_poly.pdbx_strand_id
1 'polypeptide(L)'
;LSPEQLATFDRDGYLFFPGLFTPQETAGLNAVVPDLYSRREAFNVREKGSDAVRTNFAAHMYSEPFAKLARHPRMILPVQDLFQEQLYMHQFKINGKMAFEGDVWQWHQDYGTWLNDDHMPTERAMNIAIFLDDVNHFNGPLMFIPGSHKKGVVNAKHDLTTTSYPLWTVDNDLITQLVGRAGGKNGGIVSPTGPAGSMILFHSC
;
A
#
# COMPACT_ATOMS: atom_id res chain seq x y z
N LEU A 1 4.94 -14.99 -12.13
CA LEU A 1 6.06 -14.97 -11.17
C LEU A 1 6.99 -16.16 -11.38
N SER A 2 8.30 -15.99 -11.14
CA SER A 2 9.24 -17.10 -11.11
C SER A 2 9.12 -17.92 -9.81
N PRO A 3 9.60 -19.19 -9.80
CA PRO A 3 9.64 -19.99 -8.56
C PRO A 3 10.40 -19.28 -7.41
N GLU A 4 11.46 -18.56 -7.72
CA GLU A 4 12.24 -17.79 -6.75
C GLU A 4 11.42 -16.61 -6.18
N GLN A 5 10.66 -15.91 -7.03
CA GLN A 5 9.76 -14.84 -6.58
C GLN A 5 8.64 -15.39 -5.67
N LEU A 6 8.06 -16.53 -6.03
CA LEU A 6 7.06 -17.19 -5.19
C LEU A 6 7.64 -17.57 -3.81
N ALA A 7 8.85 -18.16 -3.77
CA ALA A 7 9.53 -18.50 -2.53
C ALA A 7 9.90 -17.24 -1.70
N THR A 8 10.28 -16.14 -2.36
CA THR A 8 10.57 -14.86 -1.70
C THR A 8 9.30 -14.28 -1.10
N PHE A 9 8.19 -14.28 -1.84
CA PHE A 9 6.91 -13.81 -1.33
C PHE A 9 6.43 -14.64 -0.13
N ASP A 10 6.51 -15.97 -0.21
CA ASP A 10 6.18 -16.83 0.93
C ASP A 10 7.05 -16.54 2.16
N ARG A 11 8.34 -16.29 1.97
CA ARG A 11 9.25 -16.00 3.07
C ARG A 11 9.01 -14.62 3.68
N ASP A 12 8.92 -13.58 2.84
CA ASP A 12 8.99 -12.18 3.26
C ASP A 12 7.64 -11.46 3.30
N GLY A 13 6.64 -11.94 2.55
CA GLY A 13 5.30 -11.34 2.44
C GLY A 13 5.22 -10.18 1.46
N TYR A 14 6.28 -9.88 0.71
CA TYR A 14 6.27 -8.85 -0.32
C TYR A 14 7.26 -9.15 -1.44
N LEU A 15 7.03 -8.50 -2.60
CA LEU A 15 7.95 -8.44 -3.74
C LEU A 15 8.11 -7.00 -4.19
N PHE A 16 9.31 -6.64 -4.60
CA PHE A 16 9.61 -5.32 -5.14
C PHE A 16 10.10 -5.44 -6.59
N PHE A 17 9.51 -4.63 -7.47
CA PHE A 17 9.82 -4.58 -8.91
C PHE A 17 10.24 -3.15 -9.27
N PRO A 18 11.54 -2.84 -9.24
CA PRO A 18 12.02 -1.49 -9.53
C PRO A 18 11.79 -1.13 -10.99
N GLY A 19 11.24 0.08 -11.25
CA GLY A 19 11.04 0.61 -12.59
C GLY A 19 10.17 -0.26 -13.51
N LEU A 20 9.18 -0.97 -12.98
CA LEU A 20 8.30 -1.86 -13.76
C LEU A 20 7.49 -1.09 -14.80
N PHE A 21 7.08 0.12 -14.50
CA PHE A 21 6.44 1.04 -15.44
C PHE A 21 7.44 2.08 -15.91
N THR A 22 7.34 2.47 -17.17
CA THR A 22 8.24 3.45 -17.78
C THR A 22 7.96 4.86 -17.24
N PRO A 23 8.94 5.79 -17.35
CA PRO A 23 8.71 7.20 -17.01
C PRO A 23 7.54 7.84 -17.77
N GLN A 24 7.28 7.40 -19.01
CA GLN A 24 6.14 7.90 -19.80
C GLN A 24 4.80 7.43 -19.24
N GLU A 25 4.70 6.16 -18.80
CA GLU A 25 3.49 5.62 -18.19
C GLU A 25 3.19 6.31 -16.86
N THR A 26 4.20 6.53 -16.02
CA THR A 26 4.05 7.25 -14.74
C THR A 26 3.74 8.73 -14.94
N ALA A 27 4.35 9.38 -15.92
CA ALA A 27 4.03 10.77 -16.26
C ALA A 27 2.56 10.92 -16.70
N GLY A 28 2.02 9.95 -17.45
CA GLY A 28 0.60 9.92 -17.83
C GLY A 28 -0.35 9.78 -16.64
N LEU A 29 0.04 9.03 -15.61
CA LEU A 29 -0.70 8.93 -14.34
C LEU A 29 -0.60 10.24 -13.54
N ASN A 30 0.62 10.75 -13.38
CA ASN A 30 0.86 11.98 -12.62
C ASN A 30 0.19 13.20 -13.20
N ALA A 31 0.05 13.30 -14.52
CA ALA A 31 -0.60 14.42 -15.18
C ALA A 31 -2.05 14.67 -14.75
N VAL A 32 -2.75 13.64 -14.29
CA VAL A 32 -4.16 13.75 -13.87
C VAL A 32 -4.34 13.89 -12.36
N VAL A 33 -3.32 13.62 -11.55
CA VAL A 33 -3.40 13.67 -10.08
C VAL A 33 -3.77 15.07 -9.55
N PRO A 34 -3.20 16.19 -10.04
CA PRO A 34 -3.58 17.52 -9.56
C PRO A 34 -5.06 17.85 -9.75
N ASP A 35 -5.64 17.47 -10.89
CA ASP A 35 -7.09 17.64 -11.12
C ASP A 35 -7.90 16.81 -10.13
N LEU A 36 -7.55 15.52 -9.93
CA LEU A 36 -8.23 14.64 -8.98
C LEU A 36 -8.17 15.20 -7.55
N TYR A 37 -7.03 15.71 -7.13
CA TYR A 37 -6.83 16.26 -5.77
C TYR A 37 -7.52 17.62 -5.58
N SER A 38 -7.73 18.40 -6.66
CA SER A 38 -8.44 19.67 -6.56
C SER A 38 -9.93 19.53 -6.26
N ARG A 39 -10.51 18.38 -6.57
CA ARG A 39 -11.94 18.11 -6.41
C ARG A 39 -12.34 18.07 -4.94
N ARG A 40 -13.56 18.56 -4.63
CA ARG A 40 -14.08 18.69 -3.26
C ARG A 40 -15.08 17.59 -2.88
N GLU A 41 -15.09 16.51 -3.64
CA GLU A 41 -15.97 15.38 -3.38
C GLU A 41 -15.45 14.48 -2.24
N ALA A 42 -16.34 13.68 -1.67
CA ALA A 42 -16.09 12.82 -0.51
C ALA A 42 -14.99 11.75 -0.74
N PHE A 43 -14.65 11.46 -1.98
CA PHE A 43 -13.56 10.52 -2.27
C PHE A 43 -12.16 11.11 -2.01
N ASN A 44 -12.03 12.40 -1.72
CA ASN A 44 -10.79 13.03 -1.27
C ASN A 44 -10.81 13.25 0.25
N VAL A 45 -10.12 12.38 0.98
CA VAL A 45 -9.84 12.61 2.40
C VAL A 45 -8.64 13.53 2.52
N ARG A 46 -8.79 14.61 3.26
CA ARG A 46 -7.74 15.63 3.46
C ARG A 46 -7.10 15.52 4.83
N GLU A 47 -5.90 16.04 4.97
CA GLU A 47 -5.19 16.08 6.23
C GLU A 47 -5.87 17.00 7.25
N LYS A 48 -5.78 16.67 8.54
CA LYS A 48 -6.24 17.55 9.61
C LYS A 48 -5.41 18.83 9.62
N GLY A 49 -6.10 19.97 9.56
CA GLY A 49 -5.44 21.27 9.65
C GLY A 49 -4.79 21.78 8.36
N SER A 50 -4.90 21.05 7.25
CA SER A 50 -4.45 21.52 5.93
C SER A 50 -5.41 21.11 4.82
N ASP A 51 -5.19 21.64 3.61
CA ASP A 51 -5.98 21.29 2.43
C ASP A 51 -5.33 20.14 1.61
N ALA A 52 -4.22 19.60 2.08
CA ALA A 52 -3.52 18.51 1.41
C ALA A 52 -4.38 17.25 1.36
N VAL A 53 -4.43 16.60 0.21
CA VAL A 53 -5.13 15.33 0.07
C VAL A 53 -4.24 14.22 0.62
N ARG A 54 -4.74 13.53 1.64
CA ARG A 54 -4.13 12.33 2.18
C ARG A 54 -4.39 11.10 1.31
N THR A 55 -5.63 10.94 0.91
CA THR A 55 -6.08 9.80 0.11
C THR A 55 -7.20 10.19 -0.83
N ASN A 56 -7.05 9.81 -2.09
CA ASN A 56 -8.11 9.85 -3.08
C ASN A 56 -8.61 8.41 -3.30
N PHE A 57 -9.90 8.18 -3.13
CA PHE A 57 -10.51 6.87 -3.28
C PHE A 57 -11.09 6.65 -4.68
N ALA A 58 -11.04 5.42 -5.13
CA ALA A 58 -11.74 4.91 -6.30
C ALA A 58 -11.45 5.63 -7.62
N ALA A 59 -10.25 6.26 -7.77
CA ALA A 59 -9.87 6.97 -9.00
C ALA A 59 -10.03 6.13 -10.28
N HIS A 60 -9.93 4.81 -10.20
CA HIS A 60 -10.15 3.89 -11.31
C HIS A 60 -11.59 3.90 -11.86
N MET A 61 -12.56 4.45 -11.12
CA MET A 61 -13.96 4.54 -11.53
C MET A 61 -14.26 5.80 -12.35
N TYR A 62 -13.44 6.85 -12.22
CA TYR A 62 -13.71 8.17 -12.82
C TYR A 62 -12.49 8.83 -13.49
N SER A 63 -11.37 8.10 -13.57
CA SER A 63 -10.16 8.54 -14.30
C SER A 63 -9.67 7.43 -15.22
N GLU A 64 -9.67 7.71 -16.52
CA GLU A 64 -9.30 6.72 -17.54
C GLU A 64 -7.88 6.15 -17.36
N PRO A 65 -6.83 6.96 -17.09
CA PRO A 65 -5.49 6.42 -16.83
C PRO A 65 -5.46 5.44 -15.65
N PHE A 66 -6.13 5.76 -14.55
CA PHE A 66 -6.20 4.87 -13.40
C PHE A 66 -7.12 3.66 -13.62
N ALA A 67 -8.15 3.77 -14.43
CA ALA A 67 -8.96 2.63 -14.88
C ALA A 67 -8.15 1.64 -15.74
N LYS A 68 -7.26 2.14 -16.58
CA LYS A 68 -6.32 1.31 -17.36
C LYS A 68 -5.29 0.65 -16.45
N LEU A 69 -4.70 1.41 -15.51
CA LEU A 69 -3.76 0.88 -14.53
C LEU A 69 -4.38 -0.25 -13.71
N ALA A 70 -5.58 -0.05 -13.17
CA ALA A 70 -6.29 -1.03 -12.34
C ALA A 70 -6.51 -2.40 -13.01
N ARG A 71 -6.48 -2.46 -14.33
CA ARG A 71 -6.64 -3.68 -15.14
C ARG A 71 -5.36 -4.09 -15.87
N HIS A 72 -4.24 -3.44 -15.54
CA HIS A 72 -3.00 -3.68 -16.26
C HIS A 72 -2.43 -5.08 -15.96
N PRO A 73 -2.04 -5.88 -16.98
CA PRO A 73 -1.53 -7.23 -16.77
C PRO A 73 -0.33 -7.30 -15.81
N ARG A 74 0.58 -6.32 -15.83
CA ARG A 74 1.72 -6.26 -14.90
C ARG A 74 1.31 -6.17 -13.42
N MET A 75 0.07 -5.73 -13.12
CA MET A 75 -0.49 -5.72 -11.78
C MET A 75 -1.26 -7.02 -11.47
N ILE A 76 -2.11 -7.45 -12.40
CA ILE A 76 -3.06 -8.54 -12.16
C ILE A 76 -2.37 -9.90 -12.17
N LEU A 77 -1.52 -10.17 -13.18
CA LEU A 77 -0.92 -11.50 -13.37
C LEU A 77 -0.10 -11.98 -12.16
N PRO A 78 0.75 -11.15 -11.50
CA PRO A 78 1.45 -11.60 -10.31
C PRO A 78 0.55 -12.03 -9.16
N VAL A 79 -0.60 -11.36 -8.97
CA VAL A 79 -1.58 -11.74 -7.93
C VAL A 79 -2.33 -13.01 -8.33
N GLN A 80 -2.66 -13.18 -9.60
CA GLN A 80 -3.25 -14.42 -10.10
C GLN A 80 -2.31 -15.61 -9.93
N ASP A 81 -0.99 -15.42 -10.14
CA ASP A 81 0.01 -16.46 -9.90
C ASP A 81 0.04 -16.89 -8.43
N LEU A 82 -0.18 -15.97 -7.49
CA LEU A 82 -0.22 -16.28 -6.06
C LEU A 82 -1.53 -16.94 -5.64
N PHE A 83 -2.66 -16.47 -6.15
CA PHE A 83 -3.98 -16.93 -5.71
C PHE A 83 -4.54 -18.09 -6.53
N GLN A 84 -4.09 -18.25 -7.78
CA GLN A 84 -4.62 -19.23 -8.75
C GLN A 84 -6.14 -19.12 -8.94
N GLU A 85 -6.68 -17.88 -8.87
CA GLU A 85 -8.11 -17.58 -8.91
C GLU A 85 -8.41 -16.31 -9.70
N GLN A 86 -9.69 -16.08 -9.97
CA GLN A 86 -10.21 -14.82 -10.46
C GLN A 86 -10.12 -13.76 -9.36
N LEU A 87 -9.81 -12.52 -9.76
CA LEU A 87 -9.62 -11.41 -8.84
C LEU A 87 -10.73 -10.36 -9.00
N TYR A 88 -11.05 -9.69 -7.92
CA TYR A 88 -11.79 -8.44 -7.95
C TYR A 88 -11.01 -7.34 -7.20
N MET A 89 -11.28 -6.09 -7.52
CA MET A 89 -10.68 -4.96 -6.82
C MET A 89 -11.54 -4.60 -5.61
N HIS A 90 -11.01 -4.84 -4.41
CA HIS A 90 -11.67 -4.47 -3.18
C HIS A 90 -11.59 -2.96 -2.92
N GLN A 91 -10.40 -2.39 -3.06
CA GLN A 91 -10.16 -0.97 -2.79
C GLN A 91 -9.11 -0.40 -3.74
N PHE A 92 -9.26 0.88 -4.11
CA PHE A 92 -8.28 1.62 -4.91
C PHE A 92 -8.04 2.98 -4.26
N LYS A 93 -6.78 3.32 -4.02
CA LYS A 93 -6.36 4.58 -3.40
C LYS A 93 -5.22 5.23 -4.17
N ILE A 94 -5.20 6.56 -4.21
CA ILE A 94 -4.01 7.34 -4.49
C ILE A 94 -3.67 8.06 -3.19
N ASN A 95 -2.55 7.68 -2.57
CA ASN A 95 -2.11 8.26 -1.30
C ASN A 95 -1.12 9.39 -1.56
N GLY A 96 -1.46 10.60 -1.10
CA GLY A 96 -0.56 11.74 -1.10
C GLY A 96 0.27 11.78 0.18
N LYS A 97 1.55 12.16 0.04
CA LYS A 97 2.41 12.55 1.16
C LYS A 97 3.02 13.90 0.85
N MET A 98 2.20 14.94 1.04
CA MET A 98 2.64 16.32 0.80
C MET A 98 3.73 16.70 1.78
N ALA A 99 4.80 17.31 1.27
CA ALA A 99 5.92 17.77 2.10
C ALA A 99 5.42 18.72 3.19
N PHE A 100 5.85 18.47 4.43
CA PHE A 100 5.52 19.25 5.64
C PHE A 100 4.04 19.25 6.07
N GLU A 101 3.14 18.64 5.30
CA GLU A 101 1.70 18.61 5.59
C GLU A 101 1.16 17.18 5.74
N GLY A 102 1.81 16.20 5.09
CA GLY A 102 1.39 14.79 5.13
C GLY A 102 1.63 14.17 6.49
N ASP A 103 0.58 13.61 7.08
CA ASP A 103 0.64 12.95 8.37
C ASP A 103 1.19 11.52 8.25
N VAL A 104 1.59 10.93 9.37
CA VAL A 104 2.11 9.57 9.45
C VAL A 104 1.04 8.54 9.12
N TRP A 105 1.46 7.42 8.52
CA TRP A 105 0.70 6.17 8.50
C TRP A 105 1.28 5.25 9.57
N GLN A 106 0.47 4.96 10.58
CA GLN A 106 0.89 4.09 11.68
C GLN A 106 0.98 2.63 11.23
N TRP A 107 1.68 1.80 12.01
CA TRP A 107 1.75 0.38 11.77
C TRP A 107 0.36 -0.25 11.83
N HIS A 108 -0.01 -0.94 10.77
CA HIS A 108 -1.31 -1.58 10.59
C HIS A 108 -1.21 -2.77 9.64
N GLN A 109 -2.25 -3.56 9.63
CA GLN A 109 -2.52 -4.54 8.57
C GLN A 109 -3.76 -4.07 7.82
N ASP A 110 -3.71 -3.99 6.49
CA ASP A 110 -4.89 -3.61 5.71
C ASP A 110 -6.03 -4.59 5.91
N TYR A 111 -5.71 -5.89 5.98
CA TYR A 111 -6.71 -6.91 6.29
C TYR A 111 -7.36 -6.70 7.67
N GLY A 112 -6.63 -6.19 8.66
CA GLY A 112 -7.21 -5.84 9.97
C GLY A 112 -8.34 -4.83 9.85
N THR A 113 -8.20 -3.82 8.98
CA THR A 113 -9.27 -2.87 8.65
C THR A 113 -10.41 -3.57 7.89
N TRP A 114 -10.12 -4.29 6.85
CA TRP A 114 -11.15 -4.96 6.04
C TRP A 114 -11.93 -6.04 6.80
N LEU A 115 -11.29 -6.73 7.73
CA LEU A 115 -11.97 -7.68 8.63
C LEU A 115 -12.97 -6.96 9.55
N ASN A 116 -12.55 -5.87 10.18
CA ASN A 116 -13.35 -5.20 11.20
C ASN A 116 -14.45 -4.29 10.59
N ASP A 117 -14.12 -3.57 9.53
CA ASP A 117 -15.01 -2.56 8.94
C ASP A 117 -15.83 -3.12 7.78
N ASP A 118 -15.23 -3.97 6.93
CA ASP A 118 -15.86 -4.51 5.73
C ASP A 118 -16.34 -5.97 5.89
N HIS A 119 -16.07 -6.60 7.04
CA HIS A 119 -16.39 -8.00 7.33
C HIS A 119 -15.80 -8.99 6.30
N MET A 120 -14.60 -8.69 5.78
CA MET A 120 -13.92 -9.57 4.84
C MET A 120 -13.63 -10.93 5.49
N PRO A 121 -14.13 -12.04 4.93
CA PRO A 121 -14.19 -13.31 5.66
C PRO A 121 -12.83 -14.03 5.79
N THR A 122 -11.87 -13.72 4.91
CA THR A 122 -10.54 -14.35 4.90
C THR A 122 -9.47 -13.35 4.48
N GLU A 123 -8.23 -13.60 4.92
CA GLU A 123 -7.04 -12.78 4.59
C GLU A 123 -6.50 -12.98 3.16
N ARG A 124 -7.28 -13.58 2.27
CA ARG A 124 -6.91 -13.76 0.85
C ARG A 124 -7.04 -12.45 0.10
N ALA A 125 -6.22 -11.50 0.47
CA ALA A 125 -6.14 -10.18 -0.14
C ALA A 125 -4.68 -9.76 -0.34
N MET A 126 -4.40 -9.08 -1.45
CA MET A 126 -3.08 -8.56 -1.80
C MET A 126 -3.16 -7.07 -2.05
N ASN A 127 -2.10 -6.40 -1.69
CA ASN A 127 -1.90 -4.99 -2.01
C ASN A 127 -0.89 -4.83 -3.14
N ILE A 128 -1.14 -3.87 -4.01
CA ILE A 128 -0.19 -3.40 -5.00
C ILE A 128 -0.02 -1.90 -4.82
N ALA A 129 1.21 -1.46 -4.58
CA ALA A 129 1.56 -0.04 -4.56
C ALA A 129 2.45 0.28 -5.78
N ILE A 130 2.05 1.29 -6.55
CA ILE A 130 2.85 1.85 -7.65
C ILE A 130 3.42 3.18 -7.18
N PHE A 131 4.71 3.37 -7.34
CA PHE A 131 5.36 4.64 -7.07
C PHE A 131 5.05 5.63 -8.20
N LEU A 132 4.30 6.67 -7.90
CA LEU A 132 4.05 7.75 -8.85
C LEU A 132 5.22 8.72 -8.93
N ASP A 133 5.98 8.86 -7.83
CA ASP A 133 7.19 9.66 -7.71
C ASP A 133 8.39 8.79 -7.35
N ASP A 134 9.61 9.33 -7.46
CA ASP A 134 10.80 8.67 -6.94
C ASP A 134 10.69 8.55 -5.42
N VAL A 135 10.83 7.33 -4.91
CA VAL A 135 10.74 7.04 -3.48
C VAL A 135 12.13 6.83 -2.89
N ASN A 136 12.43 7.56 -1.83
CA ASN A 136 13.66 7.45 -1.05
C ASN A 136 13.35 7.40 0.45
N HIS A 137 14.38 7.30 1.30
CA HIS A 137 14.18 7.18 2.74
C HIS A 137 13.65 8.45 3.43
N PHE A 138 13.59 9.59 2.74
CA PHE A 138 13.23 10.89 3.31
C PHE A 138 11.83 11.39 2.91
N ASN A 139 11.18 10.75 1.94
CA ASN A 139 9.87 11.17 1.44
C ASN A 139 8.72 10.23 1.80
N GLY A 140 8.84 9.54 2.92
CA GLY A 140 7.76 8.73 3.50
C GLY A 140 7.52 7.40 2.78
N PRO A 141 8.55 6.57 2.59
CA PRO A 141 8.41 5.26 1.96
C PRO A 141 7.53 4.33 2.78
N LEU A 142 6.94 3.33 2.14
CA LEU A 142 6.33 2.19 2.84
C LEU A 142 7.41 1.42 3.61
N MET A 143 7.03 0.93 4.79
CA MET A 143 7.89 0.09 5.63
C MET A 143 7.21 -1.25 5.88
N PHE A 144 8.00 -2.33 5.86
CA PHE A 144 7.53 -3.69 6.09
C PHE A 144 8.37 -4.40 7.14
N ILE A 145 7.76 -5.34 7.83
CA ILE A 145 8.45 -6.31 8.69
C ILE A 145 8.41 -7.65 7.96
N PRO A 146 9.51 -8.09 7.31
CA PRO A 146 9.52 -9.33 6.54
C PRO A 146 9.04 -10.52 7.35
N GLY A 147 8.17 -11.34 6.75
CA GLY A 147 7.62 -12.52 7.38
C GLY A 147 6.52 -12.26 8.42
N SER A 148 6.12 -11.00 8.68
CA SER A 148 5.05 -10.67 9.63
C SER A 148 3.71 -11.27 9.22
N HIS A 149 3.42 -11.37 7.93
CA HIS A 149 2.20 -11.95 7.37
C HIS A 149 1.95 -13.39 7.85
N LYS A 150 3.01 -14.16 8.19
CA LYS A 150 2.90 -15.52 8.72
C LYS A 150 2.24 -15.60 10.11
N LYS A 151 2.01 -14.47 10.75
CA LYS A 151 1.24 -14.37 11.98
C LYS A 151 -0.27 -14.34 11.74
N GLY A 152 -0.70 -14.17 10.48
CA GLY A 152 -2.07 -13.83 10.18
C GLY A 152 -2.47 -12.47 10.77
N VAL A 153 -3.76 -12.28 10.99
CA VAL A 153 -4.28 -11.05 11.60
C VAL A 153 -3.85 -10.94 13.06
N VAL A 154 -3.35 -9.77 13.44
CA VAL A 154 -2.95 -9.47 14.83
C VAL A 154 -3.93 -8.51 15.48
N ASN A 155 -3.93 -8.47 16.82
CA ASN A 155 -4.77 -7.53 17.56
C ASN A 155 -4.41 -6.08 17.21
N ALA A 156 -5.44 -5.31 16.92
CA ALA A 156 -5.33 -3.89 16.58
C ALA A 156 -6.35 -3.07 17.39
N LYS A 157 -6.06 -1.77 17.55
CA LYS A 157 -6.95 -0.79 18.17
C LYS A 157 -7.46 0.17 17.11
N HIS A 158 -8.75 0.48 17.14
CA HIS A 158 -9.32 1.47 16.25
C HIS A 158 -8.88 2.87 16.67
N ASP A 159 -7.98 3.46 15.92
CA ASP A 159 -7.51 4.84 16.13
C ASP A 159 -8.36 5.81 15.29
N LEU A 160 -9.17 6.59 15.97
CA LEU A 160 -10.08 7.59 15.37
C LEU A 160 -9.52 9.01 15.44
N THR A 161 -8.40 9.21 16.12
CA THR A 161 -8.00 10.54 16.58
C THR A 161 -6.61 10.98 16.13
N THR A 162 -5.67 10.07 15.98
CA THR A 162 -4.27 10.43 15.74
C THR A 162 -4.06 11.04 14.35
N THR A 163 -4.69 10.46 13.32
CA THR A 163 -4.55 10.92 11.94
C THR A 163 -5.88 11.33 11.32
N SER A 164 -5.84 11.93 10.14
CA SER A 164 -7.03 12.35 9.38
C SER A 164 -7.90 11.18 8.91
N TYR A 165 -7.33 10.00 8.89
CA TYR A 165 -7.97 8.78 8.41
C TYR A 165 -8.02 7.76 9.53
N PRO A 166 -9.22 7.32 9.97
CA PRO A 166 -9.36 6.26 10.97
C PRO A 166 -8.65 4.98 10.53
N LEU A 167 -7.93 4.34 11.43
CA LEU A 167 -7.11 3.17 11.11
C LEU A 167 -7.09 2.18 12.28
N TRP A 168 -7.11 0.89 11.96
CA TRP A 168 -6.84 -0.16 12.95
C TRP A 168 -5.33 -0.32 13.12
N THR A 169 -4.79 0.23 14.19
CA THR A 169 -3.35 0.32 14.45
C THR A 169 -2.86 -0.82 15.32
N VAL A 170 -1.67 -1.32 14.99
CA VAL A 170 -0.99 -2.36 15.75
C VAL A 170 -0.18 -1.74 16.89
N ASP A 171 -0.21 -2.38 18.06
CA ASP A 171 0.50 -1.92 19.26
C ASP A 171 2.03 -1.95 19.07
N ASN A 172 2.72 -0.93 19.58
CA ASN A 172 4.16 -0.78 19.44
C ASN A 172 4.97 -1.91 20.10
N ASP A 173 4.47 -2.51 21.18
CA ASP A 173 5.12 -3.65 21.83
C ASP A 173 5.10 -4.87 20.91
N LEU A 174 3.97 -5.09 20.22
CA LEU A 174 3.88 -6.18 19.25
C LEU A 174 4.78 -5.90 18.03
N ILE A 175 4.82 -4.65 17.53
CA ILE A 175 5.75 -4.26 16.46
C ILE A 175 7.20 -4.56 16.88
N THR A 176 7.60 -4.17 18.09
CA THR A 176 8.95 -4.44 18.62
C THR A 176 9.25 -5.95 18.65
N GLN A 177 8.29 -6.76 19.06
CA GLN A 177 8.45 -8.22 19.05
C GLN A 177 8.56 -8.81 17.64
N LEU A 178 7.77 -8.31 16.68
CA LEU A 178 7.82 -8.76 15.29
C LEU A 178 9.16 -8.38 14.65
N VAL A 179 9.63 -7.15 14.85
CA VAL A 179 10.94 -6.68 14.38
C VAL A 179 12.07 -7.53 14.95
N GLY A 180 12.04 -7.83 16.26
CA GLY A 180 13.04 -8.67 16.91
C GLY A 180 13.08 -10.12 16.38
N ARG A 181 11.94 -10.66 15.96
CA ARG A 181 11.85 -12.01 15.37
C ARG A 181 12.26 -12.07 13.91
N ALA A 182 12.02 -11.01 13.14
CA ALA A 182 12.39 -10.92 11.73
C ALA A 182 13.91 -10.97 11.50
N GLY A 183 14.69 -10.78 12.54
CA GLY A 183 16.12 -11.02 12.71
C GLY A 183 16.97 -10.83 11.45
N GLY A 184 17.47 -9.66 11.20
CA GLY A 184 18.39 -9.38 10.10
C GLY A 184 19.40 -8.29 10.47
N LYS A 185 20.45 -8.13 9.66
CA LYS A 185 21.47 -7.07 9.84
C LYS A 185 20.89 -5.65 9.89
N ASN A 186 19.63 -5.47 9.46
CA ASN A 186 18.93 -4.18 9.40
C ASN A 186 17.76 -4.06 10.40
N GLY A 187 17.75 -4.82 11.49
CA GLY A 187 16.76 -4.69 12.54
C GLY A 187 15.33 -5.12 12.18
N GLY A 188 15.16 -5.94 11.13
CA GLY A 188 13.87 -6.54 10.80
C GLY A 188 12.83 -5.60 10.16
N ILE A 189 13.18 -4.35 9.83
CA ILE A 189 12.35 -3.43 9.04
C ILE A 189 13.02 -3.20 7.68
N VAL A 190 12.24 -3.30 6.62
CA VAL A 190 12.67 -2.97 5.27
C VAL A 190 11.81 -1.85 4.69
N SER A 191 12.42 -1.04 3.84
CA SER A 191 11.75 0.06 3.17
C SER A 191 12.20 0.07 1.70
N PRO A 192 11.46 -0.54 0.79
CA PRO A 192 11.78 -0.51 -0.62
C PRO A 192 11.78 0.93 -1.15
N THR A 193 12.85 1.31 -1.82
CA THR A 193 13.03 2.62 -2.48
C THR A 193 13.37 2.41 -3.94
N GLY A 194 13.01 3.37 -4.79
CA GLY A 194 13.26 3.25 -6.22
C GLY A 194 12.61 4.37 -7.03
N PRO A 195 12.83 4.36 -8.35
CA PRO A 195 12.28 5.37 -9.22
C PRO A 195 10.76 5.27 -9.35
N ALA A 196 10.14 6.34 -9.80
CA ALA A 196 8.76 6.35 -10.27
C ALA A 196 8.53 5.19 -11.25
N GLY A 197 7.38 4.52 -11.16
CA GLY A 197 7.07 3.32 -11.92
C GLY A 197 7.50 2.02 -11.23
N SER A 198 8.16 2.06 -10.07
CA SER A 198 8.39 0.86 -9.26
C SER A 198 7.08 0.34 -8.68
N MET A 199 7.01 -0.96 -8.45
CA MET A 199 5.84 -1.63 -7.88
C MET A 199 6.24 -2.46 -6.66
N ILE A 200 5.43 -2.39 -5.62
CA ILE A 200 5.48 -3.33 -4.50
C ILE A 200 4.19 -4.16 -4.52
N LEU A 201 4.33 -5.47 -4.47
CA LEU A 201 3.25 -6.42 -4.21
C LEU A 201 3.43 -6.95 -2.80
N PHE A 202 2.42 -6.86 -1.94
CA PHE A 202 2.54 -7.26 -0.54
C PHE A 202 1.27 -7.85 0.04
N HIS A 203 1.44 -8.76 1.00
CA HIS A 203 0.36 -9.38 1.74
C HIS A 203 -0.38 -8.34 2.60
N SER A 204 -1.68 -8.52 2.78
CA SER A 204 -2.51 -7.56 3.54
C SER A 204 -2.41 -7.70 5.07
N CYS A 205 -1.71 -8.76 5.55
CA CYS A 205 -1.38 -8.95 6.97
C CYS A 205 -0.01 -8.44 7.37
#